data_a2cad05b4a3ca60f2406f18cf6f5cfa7
#
_entry.id   a2cad05b4a3ca60f2406f18cf6f5cfa7
#
_cell.length_a   1.000
_cell.length_b   1.000
_cell.length_c   1.000
_cell.angle_alpha   90.00
_cell.angle_beta   90.00
_cell.angle_gamma   90.00
#
_symmetry.space_group_name_H-M   'P 1'
#
loop_
_entity.id
_entity.type
_entity.pdbx_description
1 polymer ?
#
loop_
_entity_poly.entity_id
_entity_poly.type
_entity_poly.pdbx_seq_one_letter_code
_entity_poly.pdbx_strand_id
1 'polypeptide(L)'
;MQLSIYQLLSVRLLNYFVVIGISIGILSSCGTNESSKATSDTTTISSDTKTTSSELKPMNDKPAWGKDMTDPMTVVIEKLVSFNAPPLVSLSAQEARKQPSPADAVKVIMQENNIEMPASNVDTTGKDIAVQGGSIHLRIYTPRTGKSNYPVIVYYHGGGWVIADLNTYDASAQGLANQAEAVLVSVAYRQAPEHKFPTAHNDSYAAYEWTVKNADSIKGDPKNIALVGESAGGNLAAAVSIMARDKGIQLPIHQVLIYPIAGYDFNTPSYKQNDSTKPLSSGLMKWFFQNYLNSPADGKSPMISLVNANLKGLPATTIIAAQYDPLKSEGEMLRDNLTKAGVATVYKLYNGVNHEFFGMAAILPEAREAQELAVSELKKAFFK
;
A
#
# COMPACT_ATOMS: atom_id res chain seq x y z
N MET A 1 -51.98 -14.31 18.75
CA MET A 1 -53.18 -14.28 17.88
C MET A 1 -52.73 -13.63 16.56
N GLN A 2 -52.80 -14.46 15.51
CA GLN A 2 -52.71 -14.24 14.05
C GLN A 2 -51.38 -13.64 13.51
N LEU A 3 -50.53 -14.40 12.84
CA LEU A 3 -50.56 -15.15 11.53
C LEU A 3 -50.72 -14.25 10.30
N SER A 4 -49.62 -14.21 9.53
CA SER A 4 -49.49 -14.76 8.14
C SER A 4 -49.72 -13.75 7.02
N ILE A 5 -48.82 -13.63 6.04
CA ILE A 5 -48.91 -14.29 4.71
C ILE A 5 -47.67 -14.03 3.87
N TYR A 6 -47.16 -15.14 3.28
CA TYR A 6 -46.17 -15.21 2.21
C TYR A 6 -46.70 -14.70 0.85
N GLN A 7 -45.84 -14.11 0.04
CA GLN A 7 -45.96 -14.27 -1.41
C GLN A 7 -44.60 -14.41 -2.10
N LEU A 8 -44.40 -15.58 -2.69
CA LEU A 8 -43.38 -15.90 -3.70
C LEU A 8 -43.71 -15.24 -5.03
N LEU A 9 -42.70 -14.73 -5.72
CA LEU A 9 -42.76 -14.50 -7.16
C LEU A 9 -41.49 -15.08 -7.81
N SER A 10 -41.72 -16.19 -8.49
CA SER A 10 -40.81 -16.85 -9.42
C SER A 10 -40.79 -16.11 -10.76
N VAL A 11 -39.62 -15.81 -11.32
CA VAL A 11 -39.48 -15.41 -12.71
C VAL A 11 -38.53 -16.41 -13.42
N ARG A 12 -39.05 -16.93 -14.53
CA ARG A 12 -38.50 -18.00 -15.37
C ARG A 12 -37.31 -17.50 -16.20
N LEU A 13 -36.30 -18.36 -16.28
CA LEU A 13 -35.26 -18.36 -17.31
C LEU A 13 -35.84 -18.61 -18.71
N LEU A 14 -35.37 -17.86 -19.69
CA LEU A 14 -35.57 -18.17 -21.11
C LEU A 14 -34.19 -18.28 -21.78
N ASN A 15 -33.85 -19.53 -22.14
CA ASN A 15 -32.65 -19.87 -22.92
C ASN A 15 -32.89 -19.55 -24.39
N TYR A 16 -31.93 -18.86 -25.03
CA TYR A 16 -31.79 -18.84 -26.48
C TYR A 16 -30.46 -19.49 -26.89
N PHE A 17 -30.53 -20.63 -27.52
CA PHE A 17 -29.46 -21.22 -28.30
C PHE A 17 -29.46 -20.60 -29.70
N VAL A 18 -28.32 -20.10 -30.14
CA VAL A 18 -28.06 -19.78 -31.55
C VAL A 18 -26.95 -20.71 -32.04
N VAL A 19 -27.32 -21.60 -32.95
CA VAL A 19 -26.44 -22.48 -33.73
C VAL A 19 -26.05 -21.71 -34.98
N ILE A 20 -24.75 -21.52 -35.26
CA ILE A 20 -24.25 -21.08 -36.56
C ILE A 20 -23.25 -22.13 -37.07
N GLY A 21 -23.60 -22.60 -38.27
CA GLY A 21 -22.97 -23.73 -38.94
C GLY A 21 -21.62 -23.44 -39.58
N ILE A 22 -20.86 -24.49 -39.67
CA ILE A 22 -19.58 -24.63 -40.33
C ILE A 22 -19.78 -24.72 -41.84
N SER A 23 -19.05 -23.96 -42.63
CA SER A 23 -18.88 -24.22 -44.07
C SER A 23 -17.38 -24.37 -44.37
N ILE A 24 -17.01 -25.60 -44.72
CA ILE A 24 -15.71 -26.01 -45.22
C ILE A 24 -15.67 -25.76 -46.74
N GLY A 25 -14.70 -24.97 -47.17
CA GLY A 25 -14.38 -24.80 -48.59
C GLY A 25 -12.95 -25.22 -48.85
N ILE A 26 -12.80 -26.40 -49.47
CA ILE A 26 -11.51 -26.91 -50.01
C ILE A 26 -11.40 -26.41 -51.46
N LEU A 27 -10.34 -25.74 -51.81
CA LEU A 27 -9.89 -25.63 -53.20
C LEU A 27 -8.37 -25.79 -53.26
N SER A 28 -8.02 -26.90 -53.92
CA SER A 28 -6.64 -27.29 -54.30
C SER A 28 -6.32 -26.63 -55.64
N SER A 29 -5.09 -26.06 -55.76
CA SER A 29 -4.46 -25.87 -57.10
C SER A 29 -2.95 -25.88 -56.93
N CYS A 30 -2.35 -26.80 -57.72
CA CYS A 30 -0.91 -26.94 -57.96
C CYS A 30 -0.38 -25.84 -58.85
N GLY A 31 0.95 -25.52 -58.68
CA GLY A 31 1.75 -25.02 -59.79
C GLY A 31 2.96 -24.20 -59.41
N THR A 32 4.11 -24.86 -59.57
CA THR A 32 5.44 -24.46 -60.08
C THR A 32 6.38 -23.67 -59.21
N ASN A 33 7.59 -24.28 -59.09
CA ASN A 33 8.88 -23.78 -58.59
C ASN A 33 9.33 -22.49 -59.23
N GLU A 34 9.82 -21.56 -58.41
CA GLU A 34 11.06 -20.81 -58.73
C GLU A 34 11.80 -20.45 -57.45
N SER A 35 13.14 -20.69 -57.50
CA SER A 35 14.14 -20.45 -56.48
C SER A 35 14.45 -18.97 -56.35
N SER A 36 14.35 -18.38 -55.15
CA SER A 36 15.11 -17.17 -54.83
C SER A 36 15.38 -17.07 -53.32
N LYS A 37 16.62 -16.74 -53.06
CA LYS A 37 17.39 -16.53 -51.83
C LYS A 37 16.61 -16.13 -50.59
N ALA A 38 16.84 -16.90 -49.53
CA ALA A 38 16.52 -16.53 -48.17
C ALA A 38 17.34 -15.32 -47.69
N THR A 39 16.69 -14.19 -47.45
CA THR A 39 17.16 -13.16 -46.54
C THR A 39 16.41 -13.36 -45.22
N SER A 40 17.16 -13.69 -44.20
CA SER A 40 16.70 -13.81 -42.84
C SER A 40 16.36 -12.40 -42.29
N ASP A 41 15.13 -11.99 -42.41
CA ASP A 41 14.61 -10.88 -41.59
C ASP A 41 14.22 -11.44 -40.24
N THR A 42 15.10 -11.24 -39.27
CA THR A 42 14.82 -11.41 -37.86
C THR A 42 13.87 -10.28 -37.47
N THR A 43 12.58 -10.53 -37.56
CA THR A 43 11.56 -9.62 -36.98
C THR A 43 11.69 -9.73 -35.48
N THR A 44 12.48 -8.84 -34.89
CA THR A 44 12.39 -8.49 -33.47
C THR A 44 10.98 -8.03 -33.21
N ILE A 45 10.18 -8.88 -32.56
CA ILE A 45 8.92 -8.46 -31.95
C ILE A 45 9.32 -7.56 -30.78
N SER A 46 9.44 -6.27 -31.08
CA SER A 46 9.42 -5.22 -30.08
C SER A 46 8.06 -5.29 -29.41
N SER A 47 8.03 -5.74 -28.17
CA SER A 47 6.86 -5.58 -27.29
C SER A 47 6.75 -4.11 -26.89
N ASP A 48 6.39 -3.26 -27.86
CA ASP A 48 5.86 -1.93 -27.56
C ASP A 48 4.50 -2.11 -26.88
N THR A 49 4.53 -2.36 -25.56
CA THR A 49 3.43 -1.99 -24.71
C THR A 49 3.34 -0.47 -24.80
N LYS A 50 2.56 0.02 -25.75
CA LYS A 50 2.06 1.39 -25.75
C LYS A 50 1.30 1.59 -24.44
N THR A 51 2.02 2.01 -23.40
CA THR A 51 1.39 2.70 -22.28
C THR A 51 0.96 4.05 -22.83
N THR A 52 -0.25 4.13 -23.36
CA THR A 52 -0.90 5.41 -23.63
C THR A 52 -1.30 6.01 -22.29
N SER A 53 -0.34 6.41 -21.48
CA SER A 53 -0.58 7.42 -20.48
C SER A 53 -0.80 8.70 -21.25
N SER A 54 -2.06 9.12 -21.45
CA SER A 54 -2.34 10.53 -21.73
C SER A 54 -1.57 11.30 -20.67
N GLU A 55 -0.66 12.17 -21.08
CA GLU A 55 0.17 12.95 -20.16
C GLU A 55 -0.78 13.78 -19.29
N LEU A 56 -0.93 13.39 -18.02
CA LEU A 56 -1.80 14.08 -17.07
C LEU A 56 -1.26 15.50 -16.87
N LYS A 57 -2.07 16.49 -17.18
CA LYS A 57 -1.73 17.91 -17.04
C LYS A 57 -2.64 18.56 -16.01
N PRO A 58 -2.10 19.34 -15.07
CA PRO A 58 -2.91 20.11 -14.14
C PRO A 58 -3.70 21.20 -14.87
N MET A 59 -4.87 21.52 -14.34
CA MET A 59 -5.74 22.59 -14.86
C MET A 59 -5.37 23.96 -14.29
N ASN A 60 -4.72 24.01 -13.14
CA ASN A 60 -4.37 25.22 -12.43
C ASN A 60 -2.86 25.28 -12.14
N ASP A 61 -2.40 26.44 -11.71
CA ASP A 61 -1.04 26.60 -11.20
C ASP A 61 -0.79 25.73 -9.98
N LYS A 62 0.45 25.25 -9.85
CA LYS A 62 0.87 24.47 -8.68
C LYS A 62 0.72 25.30 -7.40
N PRO A 63 0.28 24.69 -6.29
CA PRO A 63 0.11 25.41 -5.05
C PRO A 63 1.46 26.00 -4.56
N ALA A 64 1.42 27.12 -3.87
CA ALA A 64 2.62 27.83 -3.43
C ALA A 64 3.56 26.95 -2.57
N TRP A 65 3.00 25.98 -1.84
CA TRP A 65 3.76 25.01 -1.04
C TRP A 65 4.33 23.84 -1.86
N GLY A 66 3.94 23.68 -3.14
CA GLY A 66 4.31 22.55 -4.00
C GLY A 66 4.80 22.95 -5.40
N LYS A 67 5.66 24.00 -5.49
CA LYS A 67 6.10 24.57 -6.79
C LYS A 67 6.81 23.55 -7.69
N ASP A 68 7.54 22.61 -7.11
CA ASP A 68 8.29 21.57 -7.84
C ASP A 68 7.53 20.24 -7.89
N MET A 69 6.23 20.22 -7.54
CA MET A 69 5.40 19.02 -7.62
C MET A 69 5.30 18.56 -9.06
N THR A 70 5.31 17.25 -9.31
CA THR A 70 5.11 16.71 -10.66
C THR A 70 3.71 16.98 -11.16
N ASP A 71 3.51 17.06 -12.47
CA ASP A 71 2.20 17.33 -13.05
C ASP A 71 1.17 16.25 -12.65
N PRO A 72 1.47 14.94 -12.75
CA PRO A 72 0.53 13.91 -12.29
C PRO A 72 0.17 14.03 -10.81
N MET A 73 1.13 14.36 -9.94
CA MET A 73 0.85 14.57 -8.50
C MET A 73 -0.02 15.82 -8.29
N THR A 74 0.20 16.89 -9.08
CA THR A 74 -0.63 18.09 -9.03
C THR A 74 -2.08 17.77 -9.41
N VAL A 75 -2.30 16.96 -10.46
CA VAL A 75 -3.65 16.50 -10.87
C VAL A 75 -4.34 15.72 -9.74
N VAL A 76 -3.61 14.89 -9.01
CA VAL A 76 -4.18 14.18 -7.84
C VAL A 76 -4.65 15.16 -6.77
N ILE A 77 -3.84 16.18 -6.46
CA ILE A 77 -4.20 17.20 -5.46
C ILE A 77 -5.39 18.05 -5.95
N GLU A 78 -5.44 18.45 -7.21
CA GLU A 78 -6.60 19.14 -7.79
C GLU A 78 -7.86 18.30 -7.67
N LYS A 79 -7.80 17.02 -8.01
CA LYS A 79 -8.94 16.10 -7.92
C LYS A 79 -9.39 15.93 -6.46
N LEU A 80 -8.46 15.74 -5.53
CA LEU A 80 -8.78 15.61 -4.11
C LEU A 80 -9.47 16.87 -3.58
N VAL A 81 -8.99 18.06 -3.97
CA VAL A 81 -9.60 19.34 -3.58
C VAL A 81 -10.98 19.51 -4.21
N SER A 82 -11.20 19.04 -5.44
CA SER A 82 -12.48 19.16 -6.16
C SER A 82 -13.64 18.40 -5.49
N PHE A 83 -13.36 17.44 -4.61
CA PHE A 83 -14.41 16.78 -3.82
C PHE A 83 -15.07 17.71 -2.79
N ASN A 84 -14.51 18.88 -2.52
CA ASN A 84 -15.03 19.87 -1.57
C ASN A 84 -15.31 19.29 -0.18
N ALA A 85 -14.55 18.28 0.23
CA ALA A 85 -14.67 17.66 1.53
C ALA A 85 -14.29 18.65 2.65
N PRO A 86 -14.99 18.62 3.80
CA PRO A 86 -14.60 19.45 4.94
C PRO A 86 -13.21 19.03 5.45
N PRO A 87 -12.44 19.98 6.04
CA PRO A 87 -11.14 19.65 6.61
C PRO A 87 -11.25 18.54 7.66
N LEU A 88 -10.49 17.45 7.54
CA LEU A 88 -10.55 16.29 8.45
C LEU A 88 -10.38 16.70 9.93
N VAL A 89 -9.57 17.71 10.19
CA VAL A 89 -9.33 18.25 11.55
C VAL A 89 -10.59 18.85 12.21
N SER A 90 -11.62 19.17 11.43
CA SER A 90 -12.90 19.68 11.93
C SER A 90 -13.95 18.59 12.18
N LEU A 91 -13.63 17.35 11.87
CA LEU A 91 -14.55 16.21 11.92
C LEU A 91 -14.26 15.29 13.11
N SER A 92 -15.28 14.56 13.54
CA SER A 92 -15.08 13.37 14.36
C SER A 92 -14.36 12.28 13.55
N ALA A 93 -13.74 11.32 14.22
CA ALA A 93 -13.07 10.20 13.52
C ALA A 93 -14.05 9.40 12.64
N GLN A 94 -15.29 9.18 13.10
CA GLN A 94 -16.31 8.48 12.33
C GLN A 94 -16.73 9.23 11.05
N GLU A 95 -16.79 10.55 11.10
CA GLU A 95 -17.08 11.39 9.93
C GLU A 95 -15.87 11.45 8.99
N ALA A 96 -14.68 11.57 9.54
CA ALA A 96 -13.43 11.60 8.79
C ALA A 96 -13.20 10.31 7.96
N ARG A 97 -13.55 9.13 8.50
CA ARG A 97 -13.48 7.83 7.79
C ARG A 97 -14.40 7.75 6.56
N LYS A 98 -15.39 8.64 6.45
CA LYS A 98 -16.34 8.67 5.33
C LYS A 98 -15.92 9.66 4.23
N GLN A 99 -14.87 10.45 4.47
CA GLN A 99 -14.42 11.44 3.51
C GLN A 99 -13.61 10.77 2.38
N PRO A 100 -13.63 11.36 1.17
CA PRO A 100 -12.84 10.84 0.07
C PRO A 100 -11.34 10.90 0.37
N SER A 101 -10.65 9.87 -0.05
CA SER A 101 -9.22 9.66 0.11
C SER A 101 -8.42 10.04 -1.15
N PRO A 102 -7.10 10.14 -1.08
CA PRO A 102 -6.25 10.23 -2.27
C PRO A 102 -6.42 9.04 -3.23
N ALA A 103 -6.71 7.84 -2.73
CA ALA A 103 -7.00 6.68 -3.57
C ALA A 103 -8.30 6.86 -4.38
N ASP A 104 -9.32 7.53 -3.81
CA ASP A 104 -10.54 7.86 -4.54
C ASP A 104 -10.26 8.88 -5.65
N ALA A 105 -9.39 9.86 -5.39
CA ALA A 105 -8.96 10.82 -6.42
C ALA A 105 -8.27 10.10 -7.59
N VAL A 106 -7.35 9.19 -7.32
CA VAL A 106 -6.67 8.36 -8.34
C VAL A 106 -7.69 7.56 -9.14
N LYS A 107 -8.64 6.90 -8.49
CA LYS A 107 -9.69 6.10 -9.14
C LYS A 107 -10.52 6.96 -10.11
N VAL A 108 -10.92 8.16 -9.70
CA VAL A 108 -11.70 9.07 -10.57
C VAL A 108 -10.85 9.56 -11.74
N ILE A 109 -9.58 9.93 -11.51
CA ILE A 109 -8.65 10.33 -12.59
C ILE A 109 -8.50 9.22 -13.62
N MET A 110 -8.33 7.98 -13.18
CA MET A 110 -8.20 6.82 -14.07
C MET A 110 -9.46 6.65 -14.92
N GLN A 111 -10.65 6.77 -14.32
CA GLN A 111 -11.93 6.67 -15.03
C GLN A 111 -12.09 7.80 -16.08
N GLU A 112 -11.79 9.04 -15.71
CA GLU A 112 -11.91 10.20 -16.61
C GLU A 112 -10.91 10.16 -17.78
N ASN A 113 -9.78 9.49 -17.61
CA ASN A 113 -8.72 9.42 -18.62
C ASN A 113 -8.63 8.05 -19.32
N ASN A 114 -9.59 7.13 -19.08
CA ASN A 114 -9.59 5.76 -19.62
C ASN A 114 -8.28 4.99 -19.34
N ILE A 115 -7.70 5.21 -18.14
CA ILE A 115 -6.53 4.48 -17.69
C ILE A 115 -7.00 3.18 -17.02
N GLU A 116 -6.61 2.04 -17.57
CA GLU A 116 -6.98 0.75 -17.02
C GLU A 116 -6.16 0.42 -15.77
N MET A 117 -6.81 -0.21 -14.80
CA MET A 117 -6.09 -0.83 -13.68
C MET A 117 -5.23 -1.98 -14.20
N PRO A 118 -3.97 -2.10 -13.75
CA PRO A 118 -3.18 -3.30 -14.04
C PRO A 118 -3.94 -4.56 -13.62
N ALA A 119 -3.89 -5.59 -14.48
CA ALA A 119 -4.55 -6.85 -14.17
C ALA A 119 -4.00 -7.45 -12.86
N SER A 120 -4.88 -7.72 -11.92
CA SER A 120 -4.50 -8.36 -10.66
C SER A 120 -4.21 -9.84 -10.91
N ASN A 121 -2.99 -10.28 -10.58
CA ASN A 121 -2.58 -11.69 -10.64
C ASN A 121 -2.48 -12.32 -9.24
N VAL A 122 -3.39 -11.92 -8.35
CA VAL A 122 -3.48 -12.48 -6.99
C VAL A 122 -4.92 -12.95 -6.70
N ASP A 123 -5.04 -14.00 -5.91
CA ASP A 123 -6.29 -14.39 -5.27
C ASP A 123 -6.38 -13.71 -3.91
N THR A 124 -7.58 -13.31 -3.52
CA THR A 124 -7.82 -12.63 -2.24
C THR A 124 -8.73 -13.47 -1.37
N THR A 125 -8.30 -13.72 -0.12
CA THR A 125 -9.08 -14.42 0.90
C THR A 125 -9.08 -13.62 2.20
N GLY A 126 -10.03 -13.92 3.10
CA GLY A 126 -10.14 -13.28 4.41
C GLY A 126 -9.94 -14.27 5.56
N LYS A 127 -9.39 -13.80 6.67
CA LYS A 127 -9.21 -14.57 7.90
C LYS A 127 -9.38 -13.68 9.11
N ASP A 128 -10.27 -14.05 10.03
CA ASP A 128 -10.35 -13.39 11.33
C ASP A 128 -9.46 -14.12 12.33
N ILE A 129 -8.72 -13.35 13.13
CA ILE A 129 -7.86 -13.87 14.19
C ILE A 129 -8.25 -13.25 15.53
N ALA A 130 -8.16 -14.04 16.59
CA ALA A 130 -8.35 -13.55 17.95
C ALA A 130 -7.16 -12.71 18.40
N VAL A 131 -7.45 -11.57 19.03
CA VAL A 131 -6.48 -10.68 19.67
C VAL A 131 -6.94 -10.34 21.09
N GLN A 132 -6.10 -9.72 21.89
CA GLN A 132 -6.51 -9.30 23.23
C GLN A 132 -7.71 -8.34 23.16
N GLY A 133 -8.83 -8.75 23.74
CA GLY A 133 -10.05 -7.95 23.81
C GLY A 133 -10.88 -7.92 22.53
N GLY A 134 -10.73 -8.89 21.62
CA GLY A 134 -11.56 -9.02 20.42
C GLY A 134 -10.98 -9.85 19.30
N SER A 135 -11.28 -9.46 18.07
CA SER A 135 -10.74 -10.05 16.85
C SER A 135 -10.38 -8.97 15.84
N ILE A 136 -9.48 -9.28 14.93
CA ILE A 136 -9.15 -8.44 13.76
C ILE A 136 -9.22 -9.25 12.50
N HIS A 137 -9.50 -8.57 11.37
CA HIS A 137 -9.53 -9.17 10.04
C HIS A 137 -8.17 -9.08 9.36
N LEU A 138 -7.76 -10.16 8.69
CA LEU A 138 -6.62 -10.22 7.79
C LEU A 138 -7.12 -10.44 6.38
N ARG A 139 -6.67 -9.61 5.42
CA ARG A 139 -6.88 -9.85 3.99
C ARG A 139 -5.60 -10.42 3.42
N ILE A 140 -5.70 -11.59 2.80
CA ILE A 140 -4.56 -12.36 2.31
C ILE A 140 -4.60 -12.37 0.79
N TYR A 141 -3.53 -11.87 0.17
CA TYR A 141 -3.32 -11.86 -1.27
C TYR A 141 -2.31 -12.95 -1.62
N THR A 142 -2.71 -13.89 -2.46
CA THR A 142 -1.87 -15.02 -2.88
C THR A 142 -1.60 -14.95 -4.38
N PRO A 143 -0.33 -14.86 -4.84
CA PRO A 143 -0.02 -14.82 -6.26
C PRO A 143 -0.49 -16.09 -7.00
N ARG A 144 -1.02 -15.93 -8.23
CA ARG A 144 -1.49 -17.03 -9.08
C ARG A 144 -0.36 -17.68 -9.89
N THR A 145 0.84 -17.78 -9.35
CA THR A 145 1.98 -18.40 -10.07
C THR A 145 2.09 -19.90 -9.86
N GLY A 146 1.18 -20.50 -9.09
CA GLY A 146 1.15 -21.95 -8.83
C GLY A 146 2.21 -22.49 -7.86
N LYS A 147 3.00 -21.63 -7.22
CA LYS A 147 3.95 -22.02 -6.17
C LYS A 147 3.22 -22.46 -4.89
N SER A 148 3.86 -23.27 -4.08
CA SER A 148 3.31 -23.76 -2.80
C SER A 148 4.02 -23.18 -1.58
N ASN A 149 5.11 -22.43 -1.75
CA ASN A 149 5.91 -21.88 -0.67
C ASN A 149 6.42 -20.50 -1.09
N TYR A 150 5.61 -19.46 -0.80
CA TYR A 150 5.91 -18.07 -1.13
C TYR A 150 6.62 -17.38 0.02
N PRO A 151 7.50 -16.41 -0.22
CA PRO A 151 7.82 -15.41 0.80
C PRO A 151 6.54 -14.74 1.29
N VAL A 152 6.58 -14.19 2.50
CA VAL A 152 5.40 -13.53 3.10
C VAL A 152 5.72 -12.08 3.42
N ILE A 153 4.77 -11.20 3.11
CA ILE A 153 4.77 -9.80 3.51
C ILE A 153 3.63 -9.59 4.49
N VAL A 154 3.90 -9.13 5.70
CA VAL A 154 2.84 -8.59 6.58
C VAL A 154 2.79 -7.09 6.36
N TYR A 155 1.62 -6.60 5.96
CA TYR A 155 1.43 -5.23 5.52
C TYR A 155 0.48 -4.48 6.46
N TYR A 156 0.90 -3.28 6.87
CA TYR A 156 0.14 -2.38 7.72
C TYR A 156 -0.18 -1.09 6.95
N HIS A 157 -1.46 -0.80 6.81
CA HIS A 157 -1.93 0.40 6.12
C HIS A 157 -1.71 1.68 6.93
N GLY A 158 -1.78 2.84 6.28
CA GLY A 158 -1.66 4.16 6.88
C GLY A 158 -2.98 4.69 7.49
N GLY A 159 -3.11 6.02 7.54
CA GLY A 159 -4.31 6.69 8.05
C GLY A 159 -4.21 7.08 9.53
N GLY A 160 -3.01 7.32 10.07
CA GLY A 160 -2.78 7.88 11.41
C GLY A 160 -3.38 7.06 12.54
N TRP A 161 -3.55 5.75 12.38
CA TRP A 161 -4.24 4.83 13.30
C TRP A 161 -5.70 5.15 13.54
N VAL A 162 -6.32 6.07 12.78
CA VAL A 162 -7.66 6.63 13.01
C VAL A 162 -8.59 6.44 11.84
N ILE A 163 -8.09 6.63 10.61
CA ILE A 163 -8.88 6.57 9.37
C ILE A 163 -8.31 5.54 8.39
N ALA A 164 -8.94 5.44 7.22
CA ALA A 164 -8.62 4.49 6.16
C ALA A 164 -8.90 3.03 6.56
N ASP A 165 -8.74 2.13 5.61
CA ASP A 165 -8.96 0.70 5.76
C ASP A 165 -8.17 -0.12 4.72
N LEU A 166 -8.42 -1.43 4.66
CA LEU A 166 -7.78 -2.32 3.69
C LEU A 166 -8.13 -1.96 2.23
N ASN A 167 -9.29 -1.33 1.97
CA ASN A 167 -9.69 -0.95 0.61
C ASN A 167 -8.94 0.31 0.14
N THR A 168 -8.70 1.23 1.06
CA THR A 168 -7.94 2.46 0.78
C THR A 168 -6.53 2.14 0.29
N TYR A 169 -5.90 1.09 0.84
CA TYR A 169 -4.53 0.67 0.52
C TYR A 169 -4.44 -0.61 -0.34
N ASP A 170 -5.56 -1.00 -0.95
CA ASP A 170 -5.64 -2.22 -1.76
C ASP A 170 -4.66 -2.21 -2.94
N ALA A 171 -4.49 -1.06 -3.60
CA ALA A 171 -3.58 -0.90 -4.73
C ALA A 171 -2.11 -1.16 -4.33
N SER A 172 -1.66 -0.64 -3.19
CA SER A 172 -0.32 -0.91 -2.64
C SER A 172 -0.15 -2.40 -2.31
N ALA A 173 -1.12 -2.99 -1.61
CA ALA A 173 -1.07 -4.38 -1.19
C ALA A 173 -1.03 -5.34 -2.39
N GLN A 174 -1.92 -5.16 -3.38
CA GLN A 174 -1.93 -5.96 -4.60
C GLN A 174 -0.66 -5.77 -5.42
N GLY A 175 -0.20 -4.52 -5.58
CA GLY A 175 1.04 -4.20 -6.31
C GLY A 175 2.26 -4.91 -5.71
N LEU A 176 2.42 -4.84 -4.39
CA LEU A 176 3.51 -5.51 -3.67
C LEU A 176 3.41 -7.04 -3.77
N ALA A 177 2.23 -7.62 -3.53
CA ALA A 177 2.03 -9.06 -3.61
C ALA A 177 2.36 -9.62 -4.99
N ASN A 178 1.86 -8.94 -6.04
CA ASN A 178 2.06 -9.33 -7.43
C ASN A 178 3.52 -9.20 -7.85
N GLN A 179 4.15 -8.04 -7.63
CA GLN A 179 5.50 -7.75 -8.09
C GLN A 179 6.57 -8.50 -7.29
N ALA A 180 6.39 -8.69 -5.97
CA ALA A 180 7.32 -9.47 -5.15
C ALA A 180 7.12 -10.98 -5.30
N GLU A 181 6.04 -11.44 -5.94
CA GLU A 181 5.60 -12.84 -5.95
C GLU A 181 5.55 -13.43 -4.54
N ALA A 182 4.98 -12.67 -3.61
CA ALA A 182 4.87 -13.01 -2.19
C ALA A 182 3.41 -13.08 -1.74
N VAL A 183 3.08 -13.97 -0.82
CA VAL A 183 1.82 -13.87 -0.10
C VAL A 183 1.86 -12.60 0.73
N LEU A 184 0.81 -11.78 0.66
CA LEU A 184 0.72 -10.56 1.45
C LEU A 184 -0.47 -10.64 2.40
N VAL A 185 -0.20 -10.41 3.70
CA VAL A 185 -1.19 -10.37 4.78
C VAL A 185 -1.40 -8.92 5.18
N SER A 186 -2.49 -8.33 4.71
CA SER A 186 -2.90 -6.96 5.05
C SER A 186 -3.77 -6.95 6.30
N VAL A 187 -3.38 -6.14 7.29
CA VAL A 187 -3.90 -6.21 8.66
C VAL A 187 -4.89 -5.09 8.94
N ALA A 188 -6.16 -5.44 9.22
CA ALA A 188 -7.18 -4.50 9.69
C ALA A 188 -7.06 -4.31 11.22
N TYR A 189 -6.02 -3.64 11.68
CA TYR A 189 -5.84 -3.32 13.08
C TYR A 189 -6.94 -2.37 13.58
N ARG A 190 -7.32 -2.49 14.86
CA ARG A 190 -8.35 -1.64 15.46
C ARG A 190 -7.88 -0.20 15.61
N GLN A 191 -8.77 0.73 15.31
CA GLN A 191 -8.47 2.14 15.16
C GLN A 191 -8.99 2.97 16.35
N ALA A 192 -8.35 4.12 16.53
CA ALA A 192 -8.76 5.15 17.49
C ALA A 192 -9.87 6.06 16.89
N PRO A 193 -10.64 6.73 17.76
CA PRO A 193 -10.50 6.83 19.21
C PRO A 193 -11.12 5.64 19.98
N GLU A 194 -11.80 4.73 19.31
CA GLU A 194 -12.44 3.56 19.93
C GLU A 194 -11.40 2.63 20.59
N HIS A 195 -10.24 2.54 19.98
CA HIS A 195 -9.12 1.72 20.42
C HIS A 195 -7.81 2.51 20.40
N LYS A 196 -7.58 3.26 21.46
CA LYS A 196 -6.40 4.10 21.62
C LYS A 196 -5.10 3.29 21.77
N PHE A 197 -3.98 4.00 21.74
CA PHE A 197 -2.65 3.44 21.99
C PHE A 197 -2.62 2.61 23.30
N PRO A 198 -2.03 1.42 23.31
CA PRO A 198 -1.24 0.79 22.23
C PRO A 198 -2.03 -0.27 21.42
N THR A 199 -3.37 -0.20 21.29
CA THR A 199 -4.18 -1.28 20.69
C THR A 199 -3.73 -1.63 19.27
N ALA A 200 -3.57 -0.65 18.36
CA ALA A 200 -3.14 -0.93 16.99
C ALA A 200 -1.76 -1.60 16.93
N HIS A 201 -0.84 -1.25 17.83
CA HIS A 201 0.48 -1.88 17.94
C HIS A 201 0.37 -3.34 18.39
N ASN A 202 -0.47 -3.61 19.40
CA ASN A 202 -0.69 -4.96 19.90
C ASN A 202 -1.38 -5.85 18.87
N ASP A 203 -2.36 -5.32 18.14
CA ASP A 203 -3.05 -6.02 17.06
C ASP A 203 -2.09 -6.35 15.90
N SER A 204 -1.26 -5.39 15.52
CA SER A 204 -0.24 -5.56 14.47
C SER A 204 0.79 -6.62 14.86
N TYR A 205 1.23 -6.62 16.11
CA TYR A 205 2.13 -7.64 16.64
C TYR A 205 1.45 -9.02 16.66
N ALA A 206 0.19 -9.11 17.09
CA ALA A 206 -0.57 -10.35 17.08
C ALA A 206 -0.75 -10.93 15.68
N ALA A 207 -0.98 -10.06 14.67
CA ALA A 207 -1.06 -10.46 13.27
C ALA A 207 0.29 -11.01 12.77
N TYR A 208 1.41 -10.38 13.13
CA TYR A 208 2.74 -10.89 12.84
C TYR A 208 2.99 -12.26 13.49
N GLU A 209 2.72 -12.39 14.81
CA GLU A 209 2.83 -13.67 15.52
C GLU A 209 1.98 -14.78 14.90
N TRP A 210 0.74 -14.43 14.52
CA TRP A 210 -0.14 -15.37 13.82
C TRP A 210 0.47 -15.79 12.48
N THR A 211 1.01 -14.85 11.71
CA THR A 211 1.63 -15.14 10.42
C THR A 211 2.84 -16.07 10.57
N VAL A 212 3.73 -15.81 11.53
CA VAL A 212 4.88 -16.69 11.83
C VAL A 212 4.42 -18.13 12.13
N LYS A 213 3.33 -18.28 12.88
CA LYS A 213 2.81 -19.60 13.28
C LYS A 213 1.99 -20.31 12.20
N ASN A 214 1.44 -19.58 11.23
CA ASN A 214 0.45 -20.09 10.29
C ASN A 214 0.82 -19.88 8.82
N ALA A 215 2.04 -19.43 8.50
CA ALA A 215 2.46 -19.14 7.12
C ALA A 215 2.18 -20.30 6.16
N ASP A 216 2.50 -21.54 6.57
CA ASP A 216 2.25 -22.74 5.77
C ASP A 216 0.77 -22.89 5.36
N SER A 217 -0.17 -22.51 6.25
CA SER A 217 -1.61 -22.61 5.99
C SER A 217 -2.11 -21.65 4.90
N ILE A 218 -1.32 -20.62 4.60
CA ILE A 218 -1.58 -19.61 3.56
C ILE A 218 -0.59 -19.73 2.39
N LYS A 219 0.05 -20.87 2.21
CA LYS A 219 1.10 -21.14 1.20
C LYS A 219 2.36 -20.29 1.36
N GLY A 220 2.60 -19.75 2.54
CA GLY A 220 3.76 -18.91 2.87
C GLY A 220 4.90 -19.69 3.50
N ASP A 221 6.13 -19.18 3.38
CA ASP A 221 7.31 -19.68 4.06
C ASP A 221 7.47 -18.98 5.42
N PRO A 222 7.32 -19.68 6.55
CA PRO A 222 7.46 -19.07 7.86
C PRO A 222 8.86 -18.53 8.16
N LYS A 223 9.88 -18.93 7.40
CA LYS A 223 11.25 -18.43 7.53
C LYS A 223 11.51 -17.16 6.71
N ASN A 224 10.67 -16.87 5.75
CA ASN A 224 10.81 -15.76 4.80
C ASN A 224 9.69 -14.72 4.98
N ILE A 225 9.64 -14.07 6.15
CA ILE A 225 8.62 -13.06 6.46
C ILE A 225 9.25 -11.68 6.57
N ALA A 226 8.74 -10.72 5.79
CA ALA A 226 9.11 -9.31 5.84
C ALA A 226 7.92 -8.45 6.30
N LEU A 227 8.20 -7.25 6.83
CA LEU A 227 7.18 -6.27 7.19
C LEU A 227 7.21 -5.10 6.22
N VAL A 228 6.04 -4.62 5.84
CA VAL A 228 5.88 -3.40 5.04
C VAL A 228 4.78 -2.56 5.66
N GLY A 229 4.96 -1.24 5.69
CA GLY A 229 3.89 -0.36 6.15
C GLY A 229 4.04 1.06 5.67
N GLU A 230 2.91 1.74 5.51
CA GLU A 230 2.81 3.11 5.04
C GLU A 230 2.38 4.05 6.18
N SER A 231 3.06 5.18 6.36
CA SER A 231 2.69 6.21 7.34
C SER A 231 2.61 5.64 8.76
N ALA A 232 1.44 5.67 9.40
CA ALA A 232 1.16 4.98 10.66
C ALA A 232 1.48 3.47 10.56
N GLY A 233 1.23 2.84 9.42
CA GLY A 233 1.61 1.45 9.17
C GLY A 233 3.13 1.24 9.13
N GLY A 234 3.88 2.22 8.63
CA GLY A 234 5.35 2.22 8.71
C GLY A 234 5.86 2.28 10.14
N ASN A 235 5.21 3.06 10.99
CA ASN A 235 5.45 3.06 12.43
C ASN A 235 5.15 1.67 13.03
N LEU A 236 3.98 1.09 12.71
CA LEU A 236 3.61 -0.24 13.20
C LEU A 236 4.60 -1.32 12.77
N ALA A 237 5.08 -1.31 11.53
CA ALA A 237 6.06 -2.28 11.03
C ALA A 237 7.37 -2.24 11.84
N ALA A 238 7.91 -1.04 12.10
CA ALA A 238 9.11 -0.88 12.90
C ALA A 238 8.87 -1.24 14.38
N ALA A 239 7.74 -0.82 14.95
CA ALA A 239 7.37 -1.16 16.32
C ALA A 239 7.19 -2.68 16.51
N VAL A 240 6.58 -3.38 15.56
CA VAL A 240 6.45 -4.85 15.57
C VAL A 240 7.82 -5.53 15.52
N SER A 241 8.75 -5.01 14.71
CA SER A 241 10.14 -5.52 14.69
C SER A 241 10.83 -5.35 16.06
N ILE A 242 10.63 -4.21 16.73
CA ILE A 242 11.13 -3.96 18.08
C ILE A 242 10.50 -4.95 19.08
N MET A 243 9.16 -5.10 19.03
CA MET A 243 8.44 -6.02 19.92
C MET A 243 8.87 -7.49 19.71
N ALA A 244 9.08 -7.90 18.46
CA ALA A 244 9.54 -9.25 18.12
C ALA A 244 10.94 -9.53 18.70
N ARG A 245 11.88 -8.58 18.52
CA ARG A 245 13.21 -8.66 19.11
C ARG A 245 13.14 -8.77 20.64
N ASP A 246 12.41 -7.86 21.28
CA ASP A 246 12.39 -7.75 22.75
C ASP A 246 11.69 -8.93 23.40
N LYS A 247 10.77 -9.58 22.71
CA LYS A 247 10.10 -10.82 23.15
C LYS A 247 10.83 -12.09 22.72
N GLY A 248 11.93 -11.98 21.97
CA GLY A 248 12.74 -13.13 21.56
C GLY A 248 12.04 -14.07 20.57
N ILE A 249 11.06 -13.56 19.80
CA ILE A 249 10.45 -14.35 18.71
C ILE A 249 11.24 -14.12 17.41
N GLN A 250 10.94 -14.94 16.40
CA GLN A 250 11.50 -14.77 15.06
C GLN A 250 11.38 -13.32 14.59
N LEU A 251 12.51 -12.73 14.18
CA LEU A 251 12.51 -11.40 13.55
C LEU A 251 12.04 -11.49 12.09
N PRO A 252 11.40 -10.45 11.56
CA PRO A 252 11.28 -10.31 10.11
C PRO A 252 12.67 -10.22 9.47
N ILE A 253 12.81 -10.74 8.25
CA ILE A 253 14.10 -10.73 7.56
C ILE A 253 14.42 -9.37 6.93
N HIS A 254 13.40 -8.55 6.71
CA HIS A 254 13.49 -7.18 6.17
C HIS A 254 12.27 -6.36 6.62
N GLN A 255 12.41 -5.04 6.64
CA GLN A 255 11.28 -4.13 6.77
C GLN A 255 11.35 -2.99 5.77
N VAL A 256 10.21 -2.64 5.17
CA VAL A 256 10.06 -1.48 4.28
C VAL A 256 9.11 -0.49 4.97
N LEU A 257 9.64 0.69 5.26
CA LEU A 257 8.95 1.76 5.97
C LEU A 257 8.70 2.91 4.99
N ILE A 258 7.46 3.09 4.58
CA ILE A 258 7.07 4.04 3.55
C ILE A 258 6.55 5.29 4.26
N TYR A 259 7.25 6.41 4.10
CA TYR A 259 7.01 7.70 4.80
C TYR A 259 6.54 7.52 6.26
N PRO A 260 7.27 6.76 7.09
CA PRO A 260 6.79 6.33 8.39
C PRO A 260 6.60 7.49 9.36
N ILE A 261 5.59 7.41 10.23
CA ILE A 261 5.58 8.18 11.46
C ILE A 261 6.71 7.63 12.35
N ALA A 262 7.70 8.46 12.71
CA ALA A 262 8.84 8.02 13.49
C ALA A 262 9.14 8.90 14.70
N GLY A 263 8.40 9.99 14.91
CA GLY A 263 8.59 10.95 15.98
C GLY A 263 7.29 11.52 16.52
N TYR A 264 7.45 12.38 17.56
CA TYR A 264 6.37 13.16 18.17
C TYR A 264 6.84 14.63 18.41
N ASP A 265 7.68 15.14 17.51
CA ASP A 265 8.15 16.52 17.55
C ASP A 265 7.64 17.30 16.33
N PHE A 266 6.66 18.17 16.57
CA PHE A 266 6.05 19.03 15.55
C PHE A 266 6.91 20.25 15.17
N ASN A 267 8.13 20.39 15.70
CA ASN A 267 9.02 21.51 15.43
C ASN A 267 10.13 21.17 14.44
N THR A 268 10.15 19.98 13.88
CA THR A 268 11.13 19.59 12.87
C THR A 268 11.06 20.51 11.63
N PRO A 269 12.13 20.61 10.84
CA PRO A 269 12.10 21.41 9.61
C PRO A 269 10.97 21.05 8.66
N SER A 270 10.71 19.75 8.46
CA SER A 270 9.66 19.30 7.53
C SER A 270 8.25 19.61 8.02
N TYR A 271 7.98 19.53 9.33
CA TYR A 271 6.70 19.97 9.90
C TYR A 271 6.43 21.46 9.67
N LYS A 272 7.47 22.31 9.73
CA LYS A 272 7.35 23.75 9.46
C LYS A 272 7.19 24.06 7.97
N GLN A 273 7.95 23.37 7.12
CA GLN A 273 7.91 23.55 5.66
C GLN A 273 6.61 23.04 5.03
N ASN A 274 6.07 21.96 5.59
CA ASN A 274 4.89 21.27 5.06
C ASN A 274 3.66 21.47 5.97
N ASP A 275 3.51 22.64 6.56
CA ASP A 275 2.42 22.98 7.49
C ASP A 275 1.03 22.91 6.83
N SER A 276 0.95 23.28 5.55
CA SER A 276 -0.29 23.36 4.78
C SER A 276 -0.35 22.39 3.59
N THR A 277 0.56 21.44 3.50
CA THR A 277 0.55 20.43 2.42
C THR A 277 -0.69 19.54 2.49
N LYS A 278 -1.02 18.95 1.35
CA LYS A 278 -2.10 17.97 1.20
C LYS A 278 -1.53 16.68 0.59
N PRO A 279 -2.06 15.52 0.93
CA PRO A 279 -3.21 15.29 1.83
C PRO A 279 -2.86 15.43 3.32
N LEU A 280 -1.56 15.40 3.70
CA LEU A 280 -1.10 15.45 5.09
C LEU A 280 -0.50 16.83 5.43
N SER A 281 -0.97 17.43 6.53
CA SER A 281 -0.46 18.67 7.10
C SER A 281 -0.03 18.48 8.55
N SER A 282 0.73 19.43 9.09
CA SER A 282 1.08 19.43 10.52
C SER A 282 -0.15 19.45 11.43
N GLY A 283 -1.21 20.18 11.03
CA GLY A 283 -2.48 20.22 11.75
C GLY A 283 -3.16 18.85 11.80
N LEU A 284 -3.17 18.13 10.67
CA LEU A 284 -3.76 16.79 10.59
C LEU A 284 -2.98 15.77 11.41
N MET A 285 -1.64 15.85 11.43
CA MET A 285 -0.83 15.00 12.31
C MET A 285 -1.15 15.20 13.79
N LYS A 286 -1.33 16.46 14.23
CA LYS A 286 -1.76 16.74 15.61
C LYS A 286 -3.11 16.14 15.92
N TRP A 287 -4.07 16.22 14.97
CA TRP A 287 -5.39 15.62 15.11
C TRP A 287 -5.31 14.08 15.22
N PHE A 288 -4.47 13.40 14.43
CA PHE A 288 -4.25 11.96 14.55
C PHE A 288 -3.75 11.59 15.95
N PHE A 289 -2.72 12.25 16.45
CA PHE A 289 -2.19 11.98 17.77
C PHE A 289 -3.20 12.27 18.90
N GLN A 290 -4.00 13.32 18.79
CA GLN A 290 -5.07 13.63 19.76
C GLN A 290 -6.12 12.51 19.84
N ASN A 291 -6.46 11.91 18.71
CA ASN A 291 -7.40 10.78 18.68
C ASN A 291 -6.73 9.49 19.18
N TYR A 292 -5.47 9.23 18.82
CA TYR A 292 -4.83 7.95 19.06
C TYR A 292 -4.22 7.82 20.47
N LEU A 293 -3.57 8.85 20.98
CA LEU A 293 -2.90 8.80 22.28
C LEU A 293 -3.87 8.99 23.45
N ASN A 294 -3.60 8.35 24.60
CA ASN A 294 -4.34 8.61 25.84
C ASN A 294 -3.85 9.91 26.48
N SER A 295 -2.56 10.20 26.33
CA SER A 295 -1.90 11.42 26.85
C SER A 295 -0.70 11.79 26.00
N PRO A 296 -0.19 13.03 26.10
CA PRO A 296 1.06 13.42 25.43
C PRO A 296 2.28 12.59 25.85
N ALA A 297 2.25 11.93 27.01
CA ALA A 297 3.32 11.06 27.46
C ALA A 297 3.48 9.82 26.57
N ASP A 298 2.38 9.30 26.00
CA ASP A 298 2.39 8.17 25.08
C ASP A 298 3.18 8.50 23.80
N GLY A 299 3.17 9.75 23.36
CA GLY A 299 3.96 10.22 22.21
C GLY A 299 5.48 10.05 22.39
N LYS A 300 5.96 9.95 23.63
CA LYS A 300 7.37 9.68 23.96
C LYS A 300 7.71 8.19 24.00
N SER A 301 6.71 7.31 23.91
CA SER A 301 6.92 5.86 23.85
C SER A 301 7.85 5.50 22.67
N PRO A 302 8.81 4.58 22.85
CA PRO A 302 9.65 4.10 21.75
C PRO A 302 8.87 3.39 20.63
N MET A 303 7.62 3.01 20.85
CA MET A 303 6.73 2.49 19.82
C MET A 303 6.11 3.60 18.95
N ILE A 304 6.02 4.84 19.45
CA ILE A 304 5.56 6.01 18.69
C ILE A 304 6.77 6.78 18.15
N SER A 305 7.66 7.21 19.06
CA SER A 305 8.90 7.93 18.72
C SER A 305 10.02 6.94 18.44
N LEU A 306 9.99 6.28 17.29
CA LEU A 306 10.99 5.31 16.83
C LEU A 306 12.40 5.91 16.81
N VAL A 307 12.52 7.22 16.56
CA VAL A 307 13.79 7.96 16.59
C VAL A 307 14.46 7.93 17.97
N ASN A 308 13.72 7.64 19.03
CA ASN A 308 14.21 7.54 20.40
C ASN A 308 14.29 6.07 20.88
N ALA A 309 13.94 5.11 20.02
CA ALA A 309 13.95 3.69 20.39
C ALA A 309 15.35 3.06 20.34
N ASN A 310 15.53 1.96 21.03
CA ASN A 310 16.70 1.10 20.82
C ASN A 310 16.52 0.34 19.49
N LEU A 311 17.26 0.73 18.46
CA LEU A 311 17.17 0.16 17.10
C LEU A 311 18.20 -0.95 16.84
N LYS A 312 19.07 -1.26 17.80
CA LYS A 312 20.09 -2.30 17.65
C LYS A 312 19.46 -3.68 17.44
N GLY A 313 19.97 -4.42 16.46
CA GLY A 313 19.54 -5.78 16.18
C GLY A 313 18.23 -5.88 15.41
N LEU A 314 17.70 -4.76 14.88
CA LEU A 314 16.57 -4.78 13.97
C LEU A 314 16.97 -5.32 12.58
N PRO A 315 16.01 -5.80 11.78
CA PRO A 315 16.26 -6.30 10.44
C PRO A 315 16.75 -5.18 9.51
N ALA A 316 17.39 -5.55 8.40
CA ALA A 316 17.70 -4.64 7.33
C ALA A 316 16.45 -3.83 6.92
N THR A 317 16.62 -2.52 6.71
CA THR A 317 15.50 -1.57 6.60
C THR A 317 15.60 -0.77 5.33
N THR A 318 14.49 -0.65 4.61
CA THR A 318 14.32 0.31 3.51
C THR A 318 13.35 1.40 3.94
N ILE A 319 13.72 2.67 3.79
CA ILE A 319 12.87 3.83 4.06
C ILE A 319 12.61 4.56 2.75
N ILE A 320 11.34 4.73 2.41
CA ILE A 320 10.86 5.50 1.27
C ILE A 320 10.24 6.79 1.81
N ALA A 321 10.65 7.94 1.29
CA ALA A 321 10.19 9.24 1.76
C ALA A 321 9.67 10.11 0.61
N ALA A 322 8.78 11.04 0.89
CA ALA A 322 8.23 12.03 -0.04
C ALA A 322 8.78 13.43 0.25
N GLN A 323 8.92 14.26 -0.79
CA GLN A 323 9.44 15.62 -0.64
C GLN A 323 8.50 16.51 0.15
N TYR A 324 7.21 16.50 -0.20
CA TYR A 324 6.18 17.36 0.39
C TYR A 324 5.44 16.60 1.50
N ASP A 325 6.17 16.36 2.61
CA ASP A 325 5.68 15.53 3.69
C ASP A 325 6.18 16.08 5.05
N PRO A 326 5.30 16.36 6.02
CA PRO A 326 5.72 16.74 7.36
C PRO A 326 6.58 15.68 8.06
N LEU A 327 6.48 14.40 7.66
CA LEU A 327 7.21 13.26 8.27
C LEU A 327 8.64 13.09 7.70
N LYS A 328 9.04 13.87 6.69
CA LYS A 328 10.34 13.71 6.02
C LYS A 328 11.53 13.76 6.99
N SER A 329 11.58 14.78 7.87
CA SER A 329 12.71 14.95 8.80
C SER A 329 12.82 13.81 9.81
N GLU A 330 11.69 13.28 10.31
CA GLU A 330 11.73 12.14 11.23
C GLU A 330 12.11 10.84 10.53
N GLY A 331 11.76 10.66 9.25
CA GLY A 331 12.25 9.57 8.41
C GLY A 331 13.77 9.63 8.19
N GLU A 332 14.32 10.83 7.97
CA GLU A 332 15.77 11.08 7.90
C GLU A 332 16.48 10.77 9.22
N MET A 333 15.93 11.24 10.35
CA MET A 333 16.45 10.94 11.68
C MET A 333 16.40 9.44 11.98
N LEU A 334 15.33 8.75 11.61
CA LEU A 334 15.22 7.30 11.77
C LEU A 334 16.28 6.55 10.97
N ARG A 335 16.53 6.92 9.70
CA ARG A 335 17.63 6.40 8.88
C ARG A 335 18.98 6.54 9.60
N ASP A 336 19.29 7.72 10.09
CA ASP A 336 20.57 8.01 10.74
C ASP A 336 20.75 7.17 12.02
N ASN A 337 19.68 7.04 12.80
CA ASN A 337 19.71 6.26 14.03
C ASN A 337 19.79 4.75 13.78
N LEU A 338 19.11 4.21 12.75
CA LEU A 338 19.26 2.83 12.31
C LEU A 338 20.71 2.55 11.87
N THR A 339 21.28 3.42 11.05
CA THR A 339 22.67 3.30 10.58
C THR A 339 23.65 3.32 11.77
N LYS A 340 23.49 4.26 12.73
CA LYS A 340 24.28 4.30 13.96
C LYS A 340 24.13 3.05 14.83
N ALA A 341 22.96 2.43 14.81
CA ALA A 341 22.71 1.16 15.51
C ALA A 341 23.28 -0.07 14.79
N GLY A 342 23.92 0.11 13.63
CA GLY A 342 24.50 -0.99 12.83
C GLY A 342 23.49 -1.74 11.99
N VAL A 343 22.31 -1.18 11.76
CA VAL A 343 21.27 -1.75 10.87
C VAL A 343 21.56 -1.36 9.43
N ALA A 344 21.63 -2.34 8.52
CA ALA A 344 21.73 -2.07 7.08
C ALA A 344 20.49 -1.29 6.61
N THR A 345 20.69 -0.05 6.13
CA THR A 345 19.59 0.86 5.84
C THR A 345 19.71 1.44 4.44
N VAL A 346 18.65 1.29 3.64
CA VAL A 346 18.45 1.99 2.36
C VAL A 346 17.46 3.12 2.59
N TYR A 347 17.77 4.31 2.11
CA TYR A 347 16.86 5.47 2.17
C TYR A 347 16.73 6.10 0.79
N LYS A 348 15.51 6.36 0.37
CA LYS A 348 15.22 7.06 -0.89
C LYS A 348 14.15 8.13 -0.69
N LEU A 349 14.52 9.36 -1.00
CA LEU A 349 13.59 10.50 -1.11
C LEU A 349 13.10 10.60 -2.56
N TYR A 350 11.79 10.66 -2.74
CA TYR A 350 11.15 10.93 -4.01
C TYR A 350 10.73 12.41 -4.08
N ASN A 351 11.30 13.11 -5.07
CA ASN A 351 11.02 14.53 -5.28
C ASN A 351 9.72 14.71 -6.08
N GLY A 352 9.07 15.85 -5.88
CA GLY A 352 7.87 16.24 -6.62
C GLY A 352 6.59 15.52 -6.20
N VAL A 353 6.63 14.68 -5.16
CA VAL A 353 5.47 13.94 -4.64
C VAL A 353 5.19 14.23 -3.19
N ASN A 354 3.96 13.94 -2.78
CA ASN A 354 3.44 14.18 -1.44
C ASN A 354 3.33 12.87 -0.65
N HIS A 355 3.00 12.99 0.64
CA HIS A 355 2.51 11.85 1.44
C HIS A 355 1.40 11.09 0.70
N GLU A 356 1.29 9.78 0.88
CA GLU A 356 0.34 8.86 0.22
C GLU A 356 0.64 8.54 -1.27
N PHE A 357 1.75 9.02 -1.87
CA PHE A 357 2.04 8.79 -3.29
C PHE A 357 2.25 7.31 -3.65
N PHE A 358 2.71 6.46 -2.73
CA PHE A 358 3.15 5.08 -2.98
C PHE A 358 2.07 4.21 -3.62
N GLY A 359 0.81 4.35 -3.20
CA GLY A 359 -0.34 3.61 -3.76
C GLY A 359 -0.80 4.07 -5.14
N MET A 360 -0.17 5.10 -5.73
CA MET A 360 -0.63 5.76 -6.97
C MET A 360 0.11 5.28 -8.23
N ALA A 361 0.69 4.07 -8.22
CA ALA A 361 1.53 3.55 -9.30
C ALA A 361 0.82 3.46 -10.67
N ALA A 362 -0.51 3.41 -10.70
CA ALA A 362 -1.27 3.45 -11.95
C ALA A 362 -1.03 4.76 -12.75
N ILE A 363 -0.81 5.88 -12.05
CA ILE A 363 -0.72 7.21 -12.67
C ILE A 363 0.58 7.96 -12.38
N LEU A 364 1.33 7.61 -11.31
CA LEU A 364 2.57 8.29 -10.93
C LEU A 364 3.80 7.44 -11.26
N PRO A 365 4.74 7.93 -12.09
CA PRO A 365 6.03 7.28 -12.31
C PRO A 365 6.81 7.07 -11.01
N GLU A 366 6.85 8.07 -10.15
CA GLU A 366 7.55 8.04 -8.85
C GLU A 366 7.02 6.94 -7.93
N ALA A 367 5.72 6.68 -7.99
CA ALA A 367 5.09 5.59 -7.22
C ALA A 367 5.50 4.21 -7.78
N ARG A 368 5.58 4.07 -9.11
CA ARG A 368 6.10 2.84 -9.75
C ARG A 368 7.53 2.57 -9.33
N GLU A 369 8.42 3.58 -9.44
CA GLU A 369 9.81 3.47 -9.01
C GLU A 369 9.95 3.15 -7.51
N ALA A 370 9.09 3.72 -6.68
CA ALA A 370 9.08 3.44 -5.24
C ALA A 370 8.65 2.00 -4.93
N GLN A 371 7.64 1.49 -5.62
CA GLN A 371 7.23 0.09 -5.51
C GLN A 371 8.31 -0.85 -6.05
N GLU A 372 8.94 -0.54 -7.17
CA GLU A 372 10.06 -1.31 -7.72
C GLU A 372 11.25 -1.38 -6.74
N LEU A 373 11.60 -0.26 -6.09
CA LEU A 373 12.62 -0.24 -5.05
C LEU A 373 12.22 -1.15 -3.87
N ALA A 374 11.01 -1.00 -3.34
CA ALA A 374 10.52 -1.82 -2.23
C ALA A 374 10.58 -3.32 -2.59
N VAL A 375 10.10 -3.70 -3.76
CA VAL A 375 10.10 -5.08 -4.27
C VAL A 375 11.53 -5.59 -4.47
N SER A 376 12.44 -4.77 -5.02
CA SER A 376 13.85 -5.15 -5.22
C SER A 376 14.52 -5.49 -3.88
N GLU A 377 14.35 -4.66 -2.86
CA GLU A 377 14.94 -4.88 -1.54
C GLU A 377 14.30 -6.09 -0.82
N LEU A 378 12.99 -6.28 -0.96
CA LEU A 378 12.29 -7.47 -0.47
C LEU A 378 12.83 -8.74 -1.15
N LYS A 379 12.95 -8.76 -2.49
CA LYS A 379 13.48 -9.92 -3.23
C LYS A 379 14.94 -10.22 -2.84
N LYS A 380 15.78 -9.20 -2.65
CA LYS A 380 17.14 -9.39 -2.13
C LYS A 380 17.16 -10.07 -0.75
N ALA A 381 16.16 -9.80 0.10
CA ALA A 381 16.06 -10.42 1.40
C ALA A 381 15.50 -11.85 1.32
N PHE A 382 14.51 -12.09 0.46
CA PHE A 382 13.83 -13.39 0.30
C PHE A 382 14.71 -14.47 -0.35
N PHE A 383 15.65 -14.08 -1.21
CA PHE A 383 16.42 -15.01 -2.05
C PHE A 383 17.94 -14.91 -1.80
N LYS A 384 18.31 -14.62 -0.53
CA LYS A 384 19.72 -14.64 -0.07
C LYS A 384 20.25 -16.04 0.07
#